data_f178af72ef0289831d4d0f9403ad2edb
#
_entry.id   f178af72ef0289831d4d0f9403ad2edb
#
_cell.length_a   1.000
_cell.length_b   1.000
_cell.length_c   1.000
_cell.angle_alpha   90.00
_cell.angle_beta   90.00
_cell.angle_gamma   90.00
#
_symmetry.space_group_name_H-M   'P 1'
#
loop_
_entity.id
_entity.type
_entity.pdbx_description
1 polymer ?
#
loop_
_entity_poly.entity_id
_entity_poly.type
_entity_poly.pdbx_seq_one_letter_code
_entity_poly.pdbx_strand_id
1 'polypeptide(L)'
;TLRSGLVDERRRNAPNKERKTGLYRYAKSRTKRLMIGLEDSLEQQSIAWTVLFASRDPEAFIRSCHTQLLKEGHHTPETSLFETFRQTADFSHTDHQQLEQCLTKLGSKRDLKVVSIDYEQASDPQEPSTFLWNVLEQSLPQQADSLRQQLEANTNNENLHKTTNPGLNERGLELAIQARPLF
;
A
#
# COMPACT_ATOMS: atom_id res chain seq x y z
N THR A 1 -9.19 4.28 -0.56
CA THR A 1 -9.37 3.48 -1.78
C THR A 1 -8.50 4.05 -2.90
N LEU A 2 -7.96 3.20 -3.80
CA LEU A 2 -7.10 3.59 -4.92
C LEU A 2 -7.77 4.62 -5.84
N ARG A 3 -9.07 4.46 -6.11
CA ARG A 3 -9.84 5.34 -6.99
C ARG A 3 -9.77 6.81 -6.58
N SER A 4 -9.91 7.12 -5.31
CA SER A 4 -9.90 8.51 -4.82
C SER A 4 -8.52 9.16 -4.84
N GLY A 5 -7.47 8.36 -5.05
CA GLY A 5 -6.08 8.82 -5.12
C GLY A 5 -5.57 9.02 -6.54
N LEU A 6 -5.92 8.10 -7.45
CA LEU A 6 -5.35 8.02 -8.78
C LEU A 6 -6.22 8.68 -9.87
N VAL A 7 -7.56 8.57 -9.74
CA VAL A 7 -8.49 9.06 -10.78
C VAL A 7 -9.61 9.84 -10.10
N ASP A 8 -9.38 11.10 -9.79
CA ASP A 8 -10.40 11.99 -9.23
C ASP A 8 -10.76 13.08 -10.26
N GLU A 9 -11.69 12.76 -11.15
CA GLU A 9 -12.16 13.67 -12.20
C GLU A 9 -12.78 14.97 -11.66
N ARG A 10 -13.40 14.92 -10.47
CA ARG A 10 -14.03 16.09 -9.86
C ARG A 10 -13.02 17.17 -9.47
N ARG A 11 -11.74 16.81 -9.36
CA ARG A 11 -10.67 17.71 -8.94
C ARG A 11 -9.85 18.27 -10.09
N ARG A 12 -10.05 17.83 -11.33
CA ARG A 12 -9.39 18.42 -12.51
C ARG A 12 -9.76 19.88 -12.70
N ASN A 13 -10.94 20.29 -12.29
CA ASN A 13 -11.50 21.65 -12.45
C ASN A 13 -11.34 22.56 -11.23
N ALA A 14 -10.69 22.12 -10.16
CA ALA A 14 -10.47 22.98 -9.01
C ALA A 14 -9.31 23.97 -9.27
N PRO A 15 -9.40 25.22 -8.82
CA PRO A 15 -8.33 26.20 -9.06
C PRO A 15 -7.01 25.75 -8.45
N ASN A 16 -5.91 26.17 -9.06
CA ASN A 16 -4.54 25.68 -8.95
C ASN A 16 -3.85 25.81 -7.57
N LYS A 17 -4.56 26.18 -6.50
CA LYS A 17 -4.03 26.26 -5.15
C LYS A 17 -4.09 24.88 -4.48
N GLU A 18 -2.92 24.25 -4.40
CA GLU A 18 -2.63 23.09 -3.53
C GLU A 18 -3.37 21.78 -3.83
N ARG A 19 -3.31 21.32 -5.06
CA ARG A 19 -3.69 19.94 -5.36
C ARG A 19 -2.60 19.01 -4.81
N LYS A 20 -2.80 18.53 -3.62
CA LYS A 20 -2.09 17.33 -3.16
C LYS A 20 -2.69 16.17 -3.93
N THR A 21 -2.07 15.83 -5.05
CA THR A 21 -2.44 14.71 -5.91
C THR A 21 -1.61 13.47 -5.53
N GLY A 22 -2.00 12.32 -5.99
CA GLY A 22 -1.26 11.07 -5.81
C GLY A 22 -1.71 10.21 -4.63
N LEU A 23 -1.26 8.95 -4.69
CA LEU A 23 -1.71 7.87 -3.80
C LEU A 23 -1.40 8.16 -2.32
N TYR A 24 -0.20 8.63 -2.02
CA TYR A 24 0.29 8.86 -0.65
C TYR A 24 0.11 10.29 -0.15
N ARG A 25 -0.65 11.13 -0.87
CA ARG A 25 -0.86 12.56 -0.54
C ARG A 25 -1.27 12.84 0.90
N TYR A 26 -1.97 11.90 1.52
CA TYR A 26 -2.42 12.02 2.90
C TYR A 26 -1.67 11.14 3.89
N ALA A 27 -0.65 10.40 3.47
CA ALA A 27 0.06 9.45 4.32
C ALA A 27 0.53 10.13 5.62
N LYS A 28 1.30 11.21 5.52
CA LYS A 28 1.81 11.96 6.68
C LYS A 28 0.70 12.43 7.62
N SER A 29 -0.35 13.05 7.09
CA SER A 29 -1.43 13.63 7.91
C SER A 29 -2.28 12.55 8.58
N ARG A 30 -2.55 11.45 7.90
CA ARG A 30 -3.30 10.31 8.46
C ARG A 30 -2.49 9.58 9.52
N THR A 31 -1.20 9.30 9.27
CA THR A 31 -0.30 8.70 10.25
C THR A 31 -0.20 9.57 11.49
N LYS A 32 0.01 10.88 11.33
CA LYS A 32 0.04 11.82 12.47
C LYS A 32 -1.24 11.79 13.29
N ARG A 33 -2.42 11.79 12.63
CA ARG A 33 -3.72 11.75 13.34
C ARG A 33 -3.91 10.43 14.09
N LEU A 34 -3.50 9.31 13.49
CA LEU A 34 -3.55 8.00 14.14
C LEU A 34 -2.66 7.98 15.38
N MET A 35 -1.41 8.45 15.26
CA MET A 35 -0.48 8.52 16.39
C MET A 35 -1.02 9.37 17.53
N ILE A 36 -1.54 10.58 17.24
CA ILE A 36 -2.15 11.44 18.25
C ILE A 36 -3.32 10.75 18.93
N GLY A 37 -4.25 10.17 18.15
CA GLY A 37 -5.42 9.49 18.71
C GLY A 37 -5.05 8.31 19.62
N LEU A 38 -3.99 7.58 19.31
CA LEU A 38 -3.50 6.48 20.15
C LEU A 38 -2.76 7.01 21.38
N GLU A 39 -1.94 8.05 21.24
CA GLU A 39 -1.26 8.72 22.37
C GLU A 39 -2.28 9.26 23.39
N ASP A 40 -3.35 9.90 22.91
CA ASP A 40 -4.43 10.42 23.75
C ASP A 40 -5.20 9.29 24.46
N SER A 41 -5.39 8.14 23.79
CA SER A 41 -6.13 6.99 24.33
C SER A 41 -5.35 6.19 25.37
N LEU A 42 -4.01 6.23 25.33
CA LEU A 42 -3.13 5.46 26.21
C LEU A 42 -2.61 6.26 27.41
N GLU A 43 -3.26 7.38 27.72
CA GLU A 43 -3.00 8.21 28.91
C GLU A 43 -1.53 8.44 29.23
N GLN A 44 -0.84 9.20 28.36
CA GLN A 44 0.52 9.72 28.57
C GLN A 44 1.67 8.69 28.67
N GLN A 45 1.50 7.48 28.24
CA GLN A 45 2.62 6.56 28.12
C GLN A 45 3.55 6.99 26.99
N SER A 46 4.85 6.94 27.22
CA SER A 46 5.85 7.12 26.17
C SER A 46 5.73 5.98 25.17
N ILE A 47 5.32 6.29 23.93
CA ILE A 47 5.12 5.30 22.88
C ILE A 47 6.28 5.36 21.91
N ALA A 48 7.01 4.26 21.76
CA ALA A 48 7.94 4.05 20.65
C ALA A 48 7.16 3.64 19.39
N TRP A 49 7.29 4.44 18.34
CA TRP A 49 6.58 4.22 17.09
C TRP A 49 7.45 3.53 16.04
N THR A 50 6.92 2.52 15.40
CA THR A 50 7.49 1.99 14.17
C THR A 50 6.46 2.16 13.06
N VAL A 51 6.81 2.96 12.04
CA VAL A 51 6.01 3.08 10.81
C VAL A 51 6.70 2.29 9.72
N LEU A 52 6.02 1.26 9.27
CA LEU A 52 6.50 0.37 8.22
C LEU A 52 5.72 0.59 6.94
N PHE A 53 6.40 0.60 5.81
CA PHE A 53 5.76 0.56 4.49
C PHE A 53 6.56 -0.32 3.54
N ALA A 54 5.85 -0.95 2.59
CA ALA A 54 6.49 -1.70 1.52
C ALA A 54 6.77 -0.76 0.33
N SER A 55 8.00 -0.75 -0.15
CA SER A 55 8.36 -0.17 -1.45
C SER A 55 8.27 -1.24 -2.54
N ARG A 56 8.02 -0.81 -3.76
CA ARG A 56 7.98 -1.68 -4.93
C ARG A 56 8.67 -1.02 -6.12
N ASP A 57 9.08 -1.84 -7.08
CA ASP A 57 9.43 -1.32 -8.39
C ASP A 57 8.29 -0.43 -8.92
N PRO A 58 8.55 0.81 -9.36
CA PRO A 58 7.50 1.74 -9.76
C PRO A 58 6.62 1.22 -10.90
N GLU A 59 7.20 0.55 -11.90
CA GLU A 59 6.45 0.03 -13.03
C GLU A 59 5.58 -1.16 -12.61
N ALA A 60 6.13 -2.08 -11.81
CA ALA A 60 5.37 -3.20 -11.25
C ALA A 60 4.22 -2.72 -10.35
N PHE A 61 4.45 -1.65 -9.58
CA PHE A 61 3.43 -1.04 -8.75
C PHE A 61 2.29 -0.43 -9.60
N ILE A 62 2.61 0.32 -10.65
CA ILE A 62 1.62 0.93 -11.56
C ILE A 62 0.78 -0.15 -12.24
N ARG A 63 1.41 -1.25 -12.72
CA ARG A 63 0.72 -2.40 -13.29
C ARG A 63 -0.23 -3.06 -12.28
N SER A 64 0.22 -3.23 -11.05
CA SER A 64 -0.60 -3.79 -9.97
C SER A 64 -1.83 -2.91 -9.68
N CYS A 65 -1.66 -1.60 -9.64
CA CYS A 65 -2.75 -0.64 -9.47
C CYS A 65 -3.77 -0.72 -10.62
N HIS A 66 -3.30 -0.78 -11.87
CA HIS A 66 -4.17 -0.95 -13.03
C HIS A 66 -4.98 -2.25 -12.95
N THR A 67 -4.30 -3.37 -12.71
CA THR A 67 -4.95 -4.68 -12.56
C THR A 67 -6.00 -4.67 -11.46
N GLN A 68 -5.72 -4.01 -10.33
CA GLN A 68 -6.68 -3.91 -9.23
C GLN A 68 -7.91 -3.08 -9.62
N LEU A 69 -7.73 -1.97 -10.32
CA LEU A 69 -8.86 -1.16 -10.82
C LEU A 69 -9.72 -1.93 -11.82
N LEU A 70 -9.10 -2.75 -12.69
CA LEU A 70 -9.85 -3.62 -13.60
C LEU A 70 -10.66 -4.67 -12.83
N LYS A 71 -10.06 -5.33 -11.84
CA LYS A 71 -10.75 -6.32 -10.99
C LYS A 71 -11.94 -5.71 -10.24
N GLU A 72 -11.81 -4.48 -9.79
CA GLU A 72 -12.86 -3.77 -9.05
C GLU A 72 -13.93 -3.15 -9.97
N GLY A 73 -13.79 -3.26 -11.30
CA GLY A 73 -14.67 -2.62 -12.27
C GLY A 73 -14.59 -1.07 -12.26
N HIS A 74 -13.52 -0.52 -11.69
CA HIS A 74 -13.31 0.93 -11.56
C HIS A 74 -12.51 1.52 -12.72
N HIS A 75 -12.77 1.07 -13.94
CA HIS A 75 -12.11 1.55 -15.14
C HIS A 75 -13.12 2.20 -16.10
N THR A 76 -12.65 3.13 -16.91
CA THR A 76 -13.38 3.65 -18.08
C THR A 76 -12.85 2.94 -19.33
N PRO A 77 -13.53 3.04 -20.48
CA PRO A 77 -13.01 2.51 -21.73
C PRO A 77 -11.60 3.00 -22.03
N GLU A 78 -11.30 4.26 -21.73
CA GLU A 78 -9.98 4.87 -21.95
C GLU A 78 -8.94 4.29 -20.97
N THR A 79 -9.29 4.14 -19.69
CA THR A 79 -8.36 3.63 -18.65
C THR A 79 -8.30 2.10 -18.59
N SER A 80 -9.05 1.39 -19.41
CA SER A 80 -8.92 -0.06 -19.56
C SER A 80 -7.60 -0.46 -20.21
N LEU A 81 -7.05 0.41 -21.07
CA LEU A 81 -5.73 0.21 -21.66
C LEU A 81 -4.64 0.70 -20.70
N PHE A 82 -3.64 -0.13 -20.44
CA PHE A 82 -2.57 0.18 -19.50
C PHE A 82 -1.83 1.48 -19.84
N GLU A 83 -1.50 1.70 -21.11
CA GLU A 83 -0.78 2.90 -21.52
C GLU A 83 -1.57 4.19 -21.27
N THR A 84 -2.87 4.17 -21.52
CA THR A 84 -3.73 5.32 -21.24
C THR A 84 -3.87 5.54 -19.72
N PHE A 85 -4.04 4.46 -18.95
CA PHE A 85 -4.04 4.55 -17.50
C PHE A 85 -2.74 5.14 -16.95
N ARG A 86 -1.59 4.67 -17.43
CA ARG A 86 -0.26 5.16 -17.04
C ARG A 86 -0.08 6.65 -17.30
N GLN A 87 -0.62 7.14 -18.43
CA GLN A 87 -0.52 8.57 -18.81
C GLN A 87 -1.49 9.45 -18.03
N THR A 88 -2.65 8.95 -17.64
CA THR A 88 -3.73 9.72 -17.02
C THR A 88 -3.75 9.68 -15.51
N ALA A 89 -3.22 8.60 -14.91
CA ALA A 89 -3.16 8.45 -13.46
C ALA A 89 -2.04 9.32 -12.86
N ASP A 90 -2.31 9.87 -11.69
CA ASP A 90 -1.35 10.69 -10.97
C ASP A 90 -0.51 9.84 -10.01
N PHE A 91 0.71 9.55 -10.41
CA PHE A 91 1.70 8.82 -9.62
C PHE A 91 2.74 9.73 -8.96
N SER A 92 2.54 11.06 -8.95
CA SER A 92 3.51 12.03 -8.43
C SER A 92 3.92 11.80 -6.97
N HIS A 93 3.10 11.06 -6.21
CA HIS A 93 3.39 10.72 -4.80
C HIS A 93 3.64 9.23 -4.57
N THR A 94 4.01 8.50 -5.60
CA THR A 94 4.48 7.11 -5.48
C THR A 94 5.98 7.00 -5.25
N ASP A 95 6.68 8.12 -5.17
CA ASP A 95 8.08 8.17 -4.80
C ASP A 95 8.26 7.75 -3.33
N HIS A 96 8.77 6.54 -3.15
CA HIS A 96 8.97 5.93 -1.84
C HIS A 96 10.00 6.68 -0.99
N GLN A 97 10.99 7.32 -1.61
CA GLN A 97 11.97 8.14 -0.89
C GLN A 97 11.32 9.41 -0.31
N GLN A 98 10.46 10.07 -1.09
CA GLN A 98 9.68 11.20 -0.58
C GLN A 98 8.72 10.77 0.54
N LEU A 99 8.08 9.60 0.41
CA LEU A 99 7.22 9.05 1.45
C LEU A 99 8.01 8.84 2.74
N GLU A 100 9.15 8.20 2.68
CA GLU A 100 10.04 7.96 3.82
C GLU A 100 10.46 9.27 4.47
N GLN A 101 10.94 10.25 3.69
CA GLN A 101 11.31 11.57 4.20
C GLN A 101 10.13 12.29 4.87
N CYS A 102 8.94 12.18 4.29
CA CYS A 102 7.72 12.77 4.86
C CYS A 102 7.32 12.12 6.19
N LEU A 103 7.45 10.79 6.30
CA LEU A 103 7.15 10.04 7.51
C LEU A 103 8.20 10.29 8.60
N THR A 104 9.48 10.30 8.25
CA THR A 104 10.59 10.60 9.17
C THR A 104 10.44 11.96 9.84
N LYS A 105 9.92 12.95 9.13
CA LYS A 105 9.61 14.28 9.71
C LYS A 105 8.55 14.25 10.83
N LEU A 106 7.80 13.16 10.98
CA LEU A 106 6.90 13.00 12.12
C LEU A 106 7.65 12.68 13.41
N GLY A 107 8.85 12.13 13.31
CA GLY A 107 9.71 11.78 14.43
C GLY A 107 10.39 12.95 15.12
N SER A 108 10.27 14.19 14.60
CA SER A 108 10.95 15.36 15.22
C SER A 108 10.51 15.66 16.67
N LYS A 109 9.37 15.10 17.09
CA LYS A 109 8.78 15.26 18.44
C LYS A 109 8.33 13.94 19.06
N ARG A 110 8.73 12.80 18.47
CA ARG A 110 8.32 11.46 18.86
C ARG A 110 9.48 10.49 18.71
N ASP A 111 9.50 9.47 19.52
CA ASP A 111 10.36 8.31 19.28
C ASP A 111 9.77 7.50 18.12
N LEU A 112 10.23 7.78 16.90
CA LEU A 112 9.71 7.22 15.68
C LEU A 112 10.81 6.61 14.83
N LYS A 113 10.69 5.32 14.55
CA LYS A 113 11.45 4.61 13.53
C LYS A 113 10.59 4.47 12.26
N VAL A 114 11.16 4.79 11.09
CA VAL A 114 10.55 4.51 9.79
C VAL A 114 11.33 3.37 9.14
N VAL A 115 10.60 2.34 8.69
CA VAL A 115 11.18 1.14 8.06
C VAL A 115 10.57 0.98 6.68
N SER A 116 11.40 0.98 5.66
CA SER A 116 11.04 0.63 4.29
C SER A 116 11.46 -0.81 4.01
N ILE A 117 10.54 -1.62 3.51
CA ILE A 117 10.80 -2.99 3.08
C ILE A 117 10.61 -3.05 1.58
N ASP A 118 11.65 -3.45 0.87
CA ASP A 118 11.56 -3.75 -0.57
C ASP A 118 10.72 -5.01 -0.76
N TYR A 119 9.56 -4.86 -1.40
CA TYR A 119 8.61 -5.97 -1.58
C TYR A 119 9.19 -7.07 -2.46
N GLU A 120 9.90 -6.72 -3.52
CA GLU A 120 10.46 -7.66 -4.46
C GLU A 120 11.57 -8.51 -3.81
N GLN A 121 12.35 -7.93 -2.93
CA GLN A 121 13.40 -8.64 -2.19
C GLN A 121 12.86 -9.44 -0.99
N ALA A 122 11.81 -8.92 -0.35
CA ALA A 122 11.25 -9.51 0.86
C ALA A 122 10.19 -10.58 0.60
N SER A 123 9.71 -10.72 -0.65
CA SER A 123 8.66 -11.68 -1.02
C SER A 123 9.25 -12.82 -1.84
N ASP A 124 8.73 -14.03 -1.61
CA ASP A 124 8.96 -15.19 -2.44
C ASP A 124 7.65 -15.64 -3.07
N PRO A 125 7.53 -15.69 -4.42
CA PRO A 125 6.32 -16.17 -5.07
C PRO A 125 5.95 -17.62 -4.73
N GLN A 126 6.93 -18.43 -4.35
CA GLN A 126 6.73 -19.83 -3.98
C GLN A 126 6.38 -20.00 -2.49
N GLU A 127 6.78 -19.03 -1.67
CA GLU A 127 6.45 -18.99 -0.25
C GLU A 127 5.88 -17.62 0.14
N PRO A 128 4.58 -17.36 -0.08
CA PRO A 128 3.95 -16.06 0.15
C PRO A 128 4.06 -15.52 1.58
N SER A 129 4.24 -16.39 2.56
CA SER A 129 4.47 -16.03 3.96
C SER A 129 5.81 -15.35 4.21
N THR A 130 6.78 -15.50 3.32
CA THR A 130 8.14 -14.93 3.46
C THR A 130 8.08 -13.41 3.67
N PHE A 131 7.21 -12.71 2.94
CA PHE A 131 7.02 -11.27 3.14
C PHE A 131 6.56 -10.93 4.57
N LEU A 132 5.61 -11.68 5.10
CA LEU A 132 5.11 -11.48 6.47
C LEU A 132 6.24 -11.68 7.49
N TRP A 133 7.04 -12.72 7.32
CA TRP A 133 8.16 -13.00 8.23
C TRP A 133 9.22 -11.90 8.19
N ASN A 134 9.59 -11.43 7.01
CA ASN A 134 10.50 -10.29 6.85
C ASN A 134 9.95 -9.01 7.50
N VAL A 135 8.63 -8.76 7.39
CA VAL A 135 7.96 -7.64 8.07
C VAL A 135 8.08 -7.76 9.59
N LEU A 136 7.83 -8.94 10.14
CA LEU A 136 7.92 -9.18 11.59
C LEU A 136 9.34 -9.03 12.11
N GLU A 137 10.31 -9.59 11.43
CA GLU A 137 11.74 -9.50 11.81
C GLU A 137 12.25 -8.05 11.81
N GLN A 138 11.86 -7.25 10.84
CA GLN A 138 12.29 -5.86 10.76
C GLN A 138 11.55 -4.92 11.71
N SER A 139 10.29 -5.19 11.99
CA SER A 139 9.46 -4.33 12.85
C SER A 139 9.51 -4.72 14.33
N LEU A 140 9.58 -6.00 14.63
CA LEU A 140 9.51 -6.57 15.98
C LEU A 140 10.58 -7.65 16.20
N PRO A 141 11.89 -7.34 16.04
CA PRO A 141 12.94 -8.35 16.02
C PRO A 141 13.01 -9.22 17.27
N GLN A 142 12.65 -8.68 18.44
CA GLN A 142 12.68 -9.43 19.70
C GLN A 142 11.49 -10.39 19.86
N GLN A 143 10.39 -10.14 19.16
CA GLN A 143 9.16 -10.92 19.24
C GLN A 143 8.92 -11.77 18.00
N ALA A 144 9.69 -11.59 16.92
CA ALA A 144 9.45 -12.21 15.62
C ALA A 144 9.33 -13.75 15.70
N ASP A 145 10.27 -14.41 16.36
CA ASP A 145 10.27 -15.86 16.49
C ASP A 145 9.06 -16.37 17.29
N SER A 146 8.74 -15.70 18.40
CA SER A 146 7.59 -16.07 19.23
C SER A 146 6.27 -15.88 18.47
N LEU A 147 6.14 -14.77 17.75
CA LEU A 147 4.95 -14.50 16.94
C LEU A 147 4.83 -15.49 15.78
N ARG A 148 5.95 -15.83 15.14
CA ARG A 148 5.98 -16.83 14.09
C ARG A 148 5.48 -18.19 14.59
N GLN A 149 6.02 -18.68 15.71
CA GLN A 149 5.58 -19.93 16.33
C GLN A 149 4.09 -19.91 16.69
N GLN A 150 3.59 -18.81 17.25
CA GLN A 150 2.18 -18.67 17.59
C GLN A 150 1.27 -18.66 16.36
N LEU A 151 1.68 -17.97 15.30
CA LEU A 151 0.92 -17.92 14.05
C LEU A 151 0.91 -19.29 13.35
N GLU A 152 2.03 -19.99 13.29
CA GLU A 152 2.14 -21.33 12.72
C GLU A 152 1.31 -22.36 13.53
N ALA A 153 1.28 -22.25 14.85
CA ALA A 153 0.49 -23.12 15.72
C ALA A 153 -1.02 -22.88 15.63
N ASN A 154 -1.44 -21.62 15.41
CA ASN A 154 -2.85 -21.23 15.42
C ASN A 154 -3.50 -21.16 14.02
N THR A 155 -2.71 -21.22 12.97
CA THR A 155 -3.20 -21.11 11.59
C THR A 155 -3.00 -22.47 10.91
N ASN A 156 -4.09 -23.03 10.31
CA ASN A 156 -3.91 -24.14 9.40
C ASN A 156 -2.92 -23.75 8.33
N ASN A 157 -1.80 -24.45 8.24
CA ASN A 157 -0.67 -24.14 7.33
C ASN A 157 -1.10 -23.81 5.88
N GLU A 158 -2.20 -24.40 5.41
CA GLU A 158 -2.75 -24.10 4.07
C GLU A 158 -3.14 -22.62 3.87
N ASN A 159 -3.51 -21.89 4.92
CA ASN A 159 -3.94 -20.49 4.79
C ASN A 159 -2.78 -19.49 4.80
N LEU A 160 -1.67 -19.81 5.46
CA LEU A 160 -0.45 -18.98 5.46
C LEU A 160 0.23 -18.96 4.08
N HIS A 161 0.08 -20.03 3.31
CA HIS A 161 0.71 -20.20 2.00
C HIS A 161 -0.24 -19.87 0.83
N LYS A 162 -1.48 -19.48 1.09
CA LYS A 162 -2.41 -19.10 0.03
C LYS A 162 -2.21 -17.64 -0.39
N THR A 163 -1.96 -17.44 -1.68
CA THR A 163 -2.05 -16.12 -2.29
C THR A 163 -3.51 -15.65 -2.27
N THR A 164 -3.84 -14.72 -1.38
CA THR A 164 -5.21 -14.24 -1.16
C THR A 164 -5.74 -13.38 -2.31
N ASN A 165 -4.87 -12.85 -3.15
CA ASN A 165 -5.24 -12.02 -4.30
C ASN A 165 -4.38 -12.37 -5.52
N PRO A 166 -4.60 -13.54 -6.14
CA PRO A 166 -3.85 -13.94 -7.31
C PRO A 166 -4.03 -12.91 -8.44
N GLY A 167 -2.95 -12.61 -9.15
CA GLY A 167 -2.98 -11.77 -10.34
C GLY A 167 -4.00 -12.29 -11.35
N LEU A 168 -4.55 -11.44 -12.19
CA LEU A 168 -5.31 -11.89 -13.36
C LEU A 168 -4.31 -12.43 -14.39
N ASN A 169 -4.58 -13.62 -14.92
CA ASN A 169 -3.91 -14.08 -16.14
C ASN A 169 -4.44 -13.29 -17.34
N GLU A 170 -3.82 -13.44 -18.51
CA GLU A 170 -4.21 -12.70 -19.73
C GLU A 170 -5.71 -12.81 -20.03
N ARG A 171 -6.27 -14.03 -19.97
CA ARG A 171 -7.71 -14.25 -20.19
C ARG A 171 -8.60 -13.59 -19.13
N GLY A 172 -8.17 -13.59 -17.87
CA GLY A 172 -8.87 -12.90 -16.78
C GLY A 172 -8.83 -11.38 -16.96
N LEU A 173 -7.73 -10.86 -17.49
CA LEU A 173 -7.57 -9.43 -17.81
C LEU A 173 -8.50 -9.02 -18.96
N GLU A 174 -8.55 -9.81 -20.05
CA GLU A 174 -9.46 -9.58 -21.17
C GLU A 174 -10.93 -9.60 -20.73
N LEU A 175 -11.31 -10.58 -19.91
CA LEU A 175 -12.67 -10.67 -19.36
C LEU A 175 -13.01 -9.49 -18.46
N ALA A 176 -12.08 -9.03 -17.63
CA ALA A 176 -12.26 -7.87 -16.76
C ALA A 176 -12.44 -6.58 -17.58
N ILE A 177 -11.73 -6.43 -18.69
CA ILE A 177 -11.87 -5.28 -19.61
C ILE A 177 -13.23 -5.33 -20.33
N GLN A 178 -13.68 -6.52 -20.73
CA GLN A 178 -14.97 -6.71 -21.43
C GLN A 178 -16.17 -6.60 -20.48
N ALA A 179 -16.01 -7.01 -19.23
CA ALA A 179 -17.05 -6.89 -18.21
C ALA A 179 -17.25 -5.41 -17.87
N ARG A 180 -18.04 -4.70 -18.67
CA ARG A 180 -18.45 -3.34 -18.33
C ARG A 180 -19.23 -3.38 -17.02
N PRO A 181 -18.96 -2.47 -16.08
CA PRO A 181 -19.81 -2.34 -14.91
C PRO A 181 -21.25 -2.08 -15.42
N LEU A 182 -22.18 -2.89 -14.94
CA LEU A 182 -23.61 -2.77 -15.23
C LEU A 182 -24.26 -1.59 -14.45
N PHE A 183 -23.44 -0.65 -13.95
CA PHE A 183 -23.88 0.45 -13.12
C PHE A 183 -23.29 1.81 -13.57
#